data_35a720099da391d2b952790a43fa7eb6
#
_entry.id   35a720099da391d2b952790a43fa7eb6
#
_cell.length_a   1.000
_cell.length_b   1.000
_cell.length_c   1.000
_cell.angle_alpha   90.00
_cell.angle_beta   90.00
_cell.angle_gamma   90.00
#
_symmetry.space_group_name_H-M   'P 1'
#
loop_
_entity.id
_entity.type
_entity.pdbx_description
1 polymer ?
#
loop_
_entity_poly.entity_id
_entity_poly.type
_entity_poly.pdbx_seq_one_letter_code
_entity_poly.pdbx_strand_id
1 'polypeptide(L)'
;MKPLVRAAVLAALLSSIGCASTAPLPPKAITLNRDGAAALAAGDLVTAEARLAVAVEYNPRFVEAWVNLGLVELRRGNFALARAHLARARRLNPDLPAPHHGLGLLAEREGHDREAEDHYRDALAVDPGFGAARANLGRKLFERGALEDAREQYLRLTEVCPEIVDGWVGLVEALVRLHRFEDADAALARAKERFATHPAIAVLDAERLLREEAWGDAAEELEPLTHDSDRGRAATAWGWLSVARLGAGDTGGARSAAQAALALDDGQPVARYALERLDGGAR
;
A
#
# COMPACT_ATOMS: atom_id res chain seq x y z
N MET A 1 -38.85 -15.52 61.79
CA MET A 1 -38.12 -16.56 61.03
C MET A 1 -37.71 -15.95 59.69
N LYS A 2 -36.59 -15.61 59.65
CA LYS A 2 -35.26 -15.75 59.06
C LYS A 2 -35.13 -14.96 57.75
N PRO A 3 -34.32 -13.85 57.75
CA PRO A 3 -33.90 -13.14 56.54
C PRO A 3 -32.58 -13.69 55.96
N LEU A 4 -32.21 -14.95 56.18
CA LEU A 4 -30.92 -15.53 55.84
C LEU A 4 -30.88 -16.28 54.49
N VAL A 5 -32.00 -16.43 53.79
CA VAL A 5 -32.05 -17.16 52.53
C VAL A 5 -31.98 -16.28 51.29
N ARG A 6 -32.14 -14.94 51.45
CA ARG A 6 -32.06 -13.99 50.30
C ARG A 6 -30.63 -13.50 49.94
N ALA A 7 -29.67 -13.67 50.84
CA ALA A 7 -28.27 -13.22 50.59
C ALA A 7 -27.43 -14.24 49.82
N ALA A 8 -27.79 -15.53 49.82
CA ALA A 8 -27.00 -16.57 49.16
C ALA A 8 -27.26 -16.69 47.63
N VAL A 9 -28.41 -16.18 47.15
CA VAL A 9 -28.76 -16.26 45.73
C VAL A 9 -28.18 -15.08 44.92
N LEU A 10 -27.91 -13.94 45.59
CA LEU A 10 -27.28 -12.78 44.92
C LEU A 10 -25.75 -12.90 44.76
N ALA A 11 -25.11 -13.71 45.60
CA ALA A 11 -23.65 -13.91 45.53
C ALA A 11 -23.25 -14.92 44.43
N ALA A 12 -24.16 -15.77 43.97
CA ALA A 12 -23.92 -16.75 42.92
C ALA A 12 -24.07 -16.20 41.49
N LEU A 13 -24.63 -14.99 41.33
CA LEU A 13 -24.81 -14.34 40.02
C LEU A 13 -23.73 -13.32 39.68
N LEU A 14 -22.78 -13.02 40.58
CA LEU A 14 -21.68 -12.08 40.37
C LEU A 14 -20.34 -12.76 40.06
N SER A 15 -20.27 -14.07 40.05
CA SER A 15 -19.02 -14.81 39.74
C SER A 15 -18.91 -15.29 38.30
N SER A 16 -19.79 -14.88 37.39
CA SER A 16 -19.70 -15.16 35.94
C SER A 16 -19.26 -13.98 35.10
N ILE A 17 -18.74 -12.90 35.71
CA ILE A 17 -18.14 -11.79 34.98
C ILE A 17 -16.70 -12.14 34.72
N GLY A 18 -16.45 -12.69 33.52
CA GLY A 18 -15.26 -12.46 32.74
C GLY A 18 -13.96 -13.08 33.17
N CYS A 19 -13.86 -14.40 33.18
CA CYS A 19 -12.62 -14.96 32.64
C CYS A 19 -12.68 -14.76 31.12
N ALA A 20 -12.09 -13.66 30.62
CA ALA A 20 -11.68 -13.63 29.24
C ALA A 20 -10.80 -14.86 29.03
N SER A 21 -11.34 -15.89 28.37
CA SER A 21 -10.63 -17.12 28.13
C SER A 21 -9.37 -16.78 27.33
N THR A 22 -8.24 -16.79 27.99
CA THR A 22 -6.90 -16.76 27.39
C THR A 22 -6.54 -18.12 26.79
N ALA A 23 -7.53 -18.96 26.51
CA ALA A 23 -7.31 -20.24 25.87
C ALA A 23 -6.61 -20.02 24.52
N PRO A 24 -5.52 -20.75 24.26
CA PRO A 24 -4.80 -20.64 23.00
C PRO A 24 -5.76 -20.92 21.83
N LEU A 25 -5.52 -20.24 20.72
CA LEU A 25 -6.29 -20.45 19.49
C LEU A 25 -6.22 -21.92 19.07
N PRO A 26 -7.36 -22.54 18.69
CA PRO A 26 -7.33 -23.90 18.18
C PRO A 26 -6.37 -24.03 17.00
N PRO A 27 -5.47 -25.02 16.98
CA PRO A 27 -4.49 -25.18 15.89
C PRO A 27 -5.16 -25.24 14.51
N LYS A 28 -6.33 -25.79 14.43
CA LYS A 28 -7.13 -25.86 13.20
C LYS A 28 -7.56 -24.46 12.70
N ALA A 29 -7.98 -23.57 13.59
CA ALA A 29 -8.36 -22.20 13.25
C ALA A 29 -7.13 -21.42 12.71
N ILE A 30 -5.97 -21.59 13.36
CA ILE A 30 -4.72 -20.96 12.92
C ILE A 30 -4.33 -21.41 11.51
N THR A 31 -4.37 -22.74 11.26
CA THR A 31 -4.06 -23.30 9.94
C THR A 31 -5.02 -22.77 8.87
N LEU A 32 -6.33 -22.79 9.15
CA LEU A 32 -7.34 -22.29 8.22
C LEU A 32 -7.18 -20.80 7.91
N ASN A 33 -6.87 -19.98 8.93
CA ASN A 33 -6.59 -18.56 8.71
C ASN A 33 -5.35 -18.35 7.85
N ARG A 34 -4.27 -19.08 8.11
CA ARG A 34 -3.04 -19.00 7.30
C ARG A 34 -3.31 -19.39 5.84
N ASP A 35 -4.01 -20.50 5.63
CA ASP A 35 -4.33 -21.00 4.28
C ASP A 35 -5.29 -20.06 3.55
N GLY A 36 -6.26 -19.46 4.29
CA GLY A 36 -7.15 -18.44 3.76
C GLY A 36 -6.44 -17.13 3.41
N ALA A 37 -5.51 -16.69 4.24
CA ALA A 37 -4.68 -15.51 3.95
C ALA A 37 -3.76 -15.74 2.73
N ALA A 38 -3.19 -16.94 2.58
CA ALA A 38 -2.41 -17.30 1.41
C ALA A 38 -3.26 -17.29 0.12
N ALA A 39 -4.48 -17.85 0.17
CA ALA A 39 -5.43 -17.81 -0.94
C ALA A 39 -5.83 -16.36 -1.29
N LEU A 40 -6.08 -15.52 -0.28
CA LEU A 40 -6.35 -14.09 -0.46
C LEU A 40 -5.18 -13.39 -1.17
N ALA A 41 -3.95 -13.66 -0.76
CA ALA A 41 -2.75 -13.11 -1.40
C ALA A 41 -2.63 -13.55 -2.86
N ALA A 42 -2.98 -14.80 -3.17
CA ALA A 42 -3.00 -15.36 -4.52
C ALA A 42 -4.19 -14.88 -5.38
N GLY A 43 -5.15 -14.13 -4.80
CA GLY A 43 -6.35 -13.68 -5.50
C GLY A 43 -7.47 -14.71 -5.59
N ASP A 44 -7.30 -15.89 -5.02
CA ASP A 44 -8.35 -16.92 -4.92
C ASP A 44 -9.32 -16.58 -3.79
N LEU A 45 -10.25 -15.67 -4.09
CA LEU A 45 -11.21 -15.16 -3.12
C LEU A 45 -12.21 -16.21 -2.65
N VAL A 46 -12.47 -17.25 -3.47
CA VAL A 46 -13.42 -18.33 -3.13
C VAL A 46 -12.81 -19.22 -2.05
N THR A 47 -11.59 -19.70 -2.28
CA THR A 47 -10.87 -20.50 -1.29
C THR A 47 -10.57 -19.71 -0.02
N ALA A 48 -10.19 -18.43 -0.17
CA ALA A 48 -9.93 -17.55 0.96
C ALA A 48 -11.15 -17.45 1.89
N GLU A 49 -12.31 -17.10 1.34
CA GLU A 49 -13.55 -17.02 2.12
C GLU A 49 -13.88 -18.34 2.80
N ALA A 50 -13.90 -19.45 2.05
CA ALA A 50 -14.25 -20.76 2.59
C ALA A 50 -13.36 -21.15 3.79
N ARG A 51 -12.03 -20.93 3.69
CA ARG A 51 -11.10 -21.25 4.79
C ARG A 51 -11.27 -20.32 5.98
N LEU A 52 -11.43 -19.02 5.74
CA LEU A 52 -11.57 -18.01 6.79
C LEU A 52 -12.92 -18.12 7.51
N ALA A 53 -14.01 -18.42 6.80
CA ALA A 53 -15.32 -18.66 7.40
C ALA A 53 -15.26 -19.84 8.40
N VAL A 54 -14.65 -20.95 8.01
CA VAL A 54 -14.45 -22.09 8.93
C VAL A 54 -13.50 -21.71 10.08
N ALA A 55 -12.49 -20.86 9.86
CA ALA A 55 -11.61 -20.41 10.94
C ALA A 55 -12.37 -19.64 12.03
N VAL A 56 -13.31 -18.75 11.66
CA VAL A 56 -14.13 -18.02 12.63
C VAL A 56 -15.25 -18.86 13.25
N GLU A 57 -15.68 -19.95 12.61
CA GLU A 57 -16.54 -20.96 13.23
C GLU A 57 -15.82 -21.72 14.35
N TYR A 58 -14.55 -22.11 14.13
CA TYR A 58 -13.73 -22.73 15.16
C TYR A 58 -13.41 -21.78 16.32
N ASN A 59 -13.20 -20.51 16.02
CA ASN A 59 -12.99 -19.48 17.03
C ASN A 59 -13.63 -18.13 16.62
N PRO A 60 -14.85 -17.83 17.08
CA PRO A 60 -15.53 -16.55 16.79
C PRO A 60 -14.83 -15.29 17.32
N ARG A 61 -13.78 -15.45 18.12
CA ARG A 61 -12.95 -14.35 18.64
C ARG A 61 -11.60 -14.20 17.90
N PHE A 62 -11.39 -14.94 16.82
CA PHE A 62 -10.15 -14.89 16.04
C PHE A 62 -10.12 -13.61 15.18
N VAL A 63 -9.48 -12.57 15.70
CA VAL A 63 -9.49 -11.22 15.15
C VAL A 63 -8.91 -11.19 13.73
N GLU A 64 -7.75 -11.83 13.52
CA GLU A 64 -7.05 -11.85 12.24
C GLU A 64 -7.90 -12.52 11.14
N ALA A 65 -8.65 -13.56 11.48
CA ALA A 65 -9.57 -14.21 10.53
C ALA A 65 -10.72 -13.28 10.12
N TRP A 66 -11.26 -12.48 11.06
CA TRP A 66 -12.25 -11.46 10.76
C TRP A 66 -11.69 -10.33 9.89
N VAL A 67 -10.45 -9.89 10.15
CA VAL A 67 -9.76 -8.91 9.28
C VAL A 67 -9.63 -9.47 7.87
N ASN A 68 -9.13 -10.70 7.72
CA ASN A 68 -8.94 -11.32 6.41
C ASN A 68 -10.26 -11.52 5.67
N LEU A 69 -11.36 -11.90 6.35
CA LEU A 69 -12.71 -11.95 5.75
C LEU A 69 -13.13 -10.55 5.26
N GLY A 70 -12.90 -9.52 6.06
CA GLY A 70 -13.16 -8.14 5.65
C GLY A 70 -12.40 -7.75 4.38
N LEU A 71 -11.15 -8.15 4.26
CA LEU A 71 -10.32 -7.90 3.07
C LEU A 71 -10.78 -8.71 1.85
N VAL A 72 -11.26 -9.94 2.03
CA VAL A 72 -11.88 -10.73 0.95
C VAL A 72 -13.10 -10.01 0.40
N GLU A 73 -14.01 -9.57 1.28
CA GLU A 73 -15.22 -8.86 0.87
C GLU A 73 -14.92 -7.50 0.24
N LEU A 74 -13.89 -6.80 0.72
CA LEU A 74 -13.40 -5.57 0.13
C LEU A 74 -12.93 -5.79 -1.32
N ARG A 75 -12.17 -6.85 -1.58
CA ARG A 75 -11.71 -7.20 -2.94
C ARG A 75 -12.85 -7.58 -3.88
N ARG A 76 -13.94 -8.15 -3.34
CA ARG A 76 -15.17 -8.44 -4.10
C ARG A 76 -16.05 -7.23 -4.36
N GLY A 77 -15.78 -6.10 -3.70
CA GLY A 77 -16.64 -4.93 -3.72
C GLY A 77 -17.86 -5.00 -2.79
N ASN A 78 -17.92 -5.98 -1.91
CA ASN A 78 -19.00 -6.16 -0.93
C ASN A 78 -18.75 -5.28 0.31
N PHE A 79 -18.75 -3.97 0.14
CA PHE A 79 -18.33 -2.99 1.15
C PHE A 79 -19.11 -3.11 2.47
N ALA A 80 -20.40 -3.42 2.44
CA ALA A 80 -21.20 -3.60 3.65
C ALA A 80 -20.72 -4.79 4.49
N LEU A 81 -20.42 -5.93 3.86
CA LEU A 81 -19.88 -7.11 4.54
C LEU A 81 -18.44 -6.86 5.02
N ALA A 82 -17.60 -6.23 4.21
CA ALA A 82 -16.25 -5.82 4.60
C ALA A 82 -16.29 -4.98 5.88
N ARG A 83 -17.14 -3.96 5.93
CA ARG A 83 -17.35 -3.11 7.11
C ARG A 83 -17.80 -3.91 8.32
N ALA A 84 -18.75 -4.83 8.16
CA ALA A 84 -19.25 -5.66 9.25
C ALA A 84 -18.16 -6.54 9.86
N HIS A 85 -17.34 -7.19 9.03
CA HIS A 85 -16.25 -8.05 9.47
C HIS A 85 -15.13 -7.26 10.14
N LEU A 86 -14.68 -6.15 9.53
CA LEU A 86 -13.63 -5.27 10.08
C LEU A 86 -14.08 -4.61 11.40
N ALA A 87 -15.32 -4.13 11.47
CA ALA A 87 -15.87 -3.60 12.71
C ALA A 87 -16.00 -4.69 13.80
N ARG A 88 -16.28 -5.95 13.42
CA ARG A 88 -16.25 -7.08 14.35
C ARG A 88 -14.86 -7.32 14.88
N ALA A 89 -13.83 -7.33 14.00
CA ALA A 89 -12.44 -7.48 14.37
C ALA A 89 -12.01 -6.39 15.36
N ARG A 90 -12.31 -5.11 15.07
CA ARG A 90 -12.01 -3.98 15.95
C ARG A 90 -12.67 -4.09 17.32
N ARG A 91 -13.95 -4.53 17.39
CA ARG A 91 -14.63 -4.74 18.68
C ARG A 91 -14.04 -5.88 19.49
N LEU A 92 -13.50 -6.91 18.84
CA LEU A 92 -12.88 -8.05 19.53
C LEU A 92 -11.52 -7.68 20.13
N ASN A 93 -10.74 -6.88 19.41
CA ASN A 93 -9.49 -6.32 19.91
C ASN A 93 -9.24 -4.93 19.29
N PRO A 94 -9.52 -3.85 20.04
CA PRO A 94 -9.25 -2.48 19.58
C PRO A 94 -7.75 -2.14 19.55
N ASP A 95 -6.92 -2.89 20.28
CA ASP A 95 -5.49 -2.66 20.42
C ASP A 95 -4.67 -3.41 19.33
N LEU A 96 -5.31 -3.77 18.22
CA LEU A 96 -4.65 -4.29 17.04
C LEU A 96 -4.73 -3.27 15.90
N PRO A 97 -3.61 -2.98 15.20
CA PRO A 97 -3.60 -2.00 14.11
C PRO A 97 -4.34 -2.50 12.85
N ALA A 98 -4.35 -3.83 12.61
CA ALA A 98 -4.89 -4.41 11.39
C ALA A 98 -6.39 -4.12 11.14
N PRO A 99 -7.31 -4.16 12.12
CA PRO A 99 -8.71 -3.76 11.91
C PRO A 99 -8.86 -2.30 11.49
N HIS A 100 -8.09 -1.39 12.09
CA HIS A 100 -8.10 0.03 11.74
C HIS A 100 -7.57 0.23 10.32
N HIS A 101 -6.45 -0.37 9.98
CA HIS A 101 -5.91 -0.35 8.62
C HIS A 101 -6.92 -0.88 7.59
N GLY A 102 -7.57 -2.02 7.86
CA GLY A 102 -8.61 -2.58 7.00
C GLY A 102 -9.79 -1.62 6.77
N LEU A 103 -10.23 -0.91 7.82
CA LEU A 103 -11.27 0.13 7.71
C LEU A 103 -10.79 1.32 6.88
N GLY A 104 -9.52 1.70 6.98
CA GLY A 104 -8.91 2.71 6.13
C GLY A 104 -8.92 2.32 4.64
N LEU A 105 -8.55 1.07 4.33
CA LEU A 105 -8.64 0.54 2.96
C LEU A 105 -10.07 0.53 2.43
N LEU A 106 -11.05 0.22 3.29
CA LEU A 106 -12.47 0.25 2.92
C LEU A 106 -12.93 1.68 2.62
N ALA A 107 -12.63 2.63 3.50
CA ALA A 107 -12.98 4.04 3.32
C ALA A 107 -12.37 4.61 2.01
N GLU A 108 -11.12 4.24 1.71
CA GLU A 108 -10.47 4.62 0.46
C GLU A 108 -11.20 4.06 -0.78
N ARG A 109 -11.64 2.79 -0.74
CA ARG A 109 -12.41 2.18 -1.84
C ARG A 109 -13.79 2.80 -2.03
N GLU A 110 -14.37 3.36 -0.98
CA GLU A 110 -15.62 4.12 -1.02
C GLU A 110 -15.42 5.59 -1.42
N GLY A 111 -14.17 6.05 -1.61
CA GLY A 111 -13.83 7.42 -1.97
C GLY A 111 -13.86 8.40 -0.78
N HIS A 112 -13.81 7.89 0.44
CA HIS A 112 -13.83 8.66 1.67
C HIS A 112 -12.41 8.92 2.18
N ASP A 113 -11.59 9.66 1.41
CA ASP A 113 -10.15 9.81 1.65
C ASP A 113 -9.79 10.32 3.06
N ARG A 114 -10.56 11.27 3.61
CA ARG A 114 -10.29 11.77 4.98
C ARG A 114 -10.54 10.71 6.04
N GLU A 115 -11.62 9.94 5.91
CA GLU A 115 -11.92 8.82 6.80
C GLU A 115 -10.83 7.75 6.71
N ALA A 116 -10.31 7.49 5.50
CA ALA A 116 -9.18 6.58 5.29
C ALA A 116 -7.93 7.04 6.03
N GLU A 117 -7.55 8.33 5.90
CA GLU A 117 -6.43 8.91 6.64
C GLU A 117 -6.59 8.78 8.16
N ASP A 118 -7.80 9.03 8.68
CA ASP A 118 -8.08 8.93 10.12
C ASP A 118 -7.91 7.48 10.60
N HIS A 119 -8.42 6.51 9.87
CA HIS A 119 -8.24 5.10 10.20
C HIS A 119 -6.77 4.66 10.10
N TYR A 120 -5.98 5.18 9.15
CA TYR A 120 -4.55 4.89 9.10
C TYR A 120 -3.81 5.51 10.31
N ARG A 121 -4.19 6.72 10.75
CA ARG A 121 -3.66 7.31 11.98
C ARG A 121 -4.05 6.51 13.22
N ASP A 122 -5.29 6.02 13.30
CA ASP A 122 -5.73 5.13 14.38
C ASP A 122 -4.86 3.87 14.45
N ALA A 123 -4.58 3.24 13.30
CA ALA A 123 -3.70 2.08 13.23
C ALA A 123 -2.29 2.40 13.74
N LEU A 124 -1.74 3.57 13.37
CA LEU A 124 -0.43 4.04 13.82
C LEU A 124 -0.41 4.51 15.28
N ALA A 125 -1.54 4.93 15.84
CA ALA A 125 -1.67 5.22 17.27
C ALA A 125 -1.59 3.95 18.12
N VAL A 126 -2.12 2.83 17.58
CA VAL A 126 -2.02 1.50 18.20
C VAL A 126 -0.61 0.93 18.05
N ASP A 127 -0.06 0.96 16.84
CA ASP A 127 1.30 0.48 16.56
C ASP A 127 2.03 1.46 15.63
N PRO A 128 2.92 2.30 16.19
CA PRO A 128 3.74 3.21 15.38
C PRO A 128 4.66 2.53 14.36
N GLY A 129 4.93 1.23 14.52
CA GLY A 129 5.73 0.39 13.62
C GLY A 129 4.93 -0.21 12.46
N PHE A 130 3.61 -0.02 12.41
CA PHE A 130 2.76 -0.67 11.41
C PHE A 130 2.96 -0.07 10.00
N GLY A 131 3.95 -0.60 9.27
CA GLY A 131 4.42 -0.10 7.98
C GLY A 131 3.31 0.05 6.93
N ALA A 132 2.36 -0.89 6.85
CA ALA A 132 1.28 -0.84 5.86
C ALA A 132 0.37 0.40 6.02
N ALA A 133 -0.01 0.76 7.26
CA ALA A 133 -0.79 1.98 7.48
C ALA A 133 0.03 3.23 7.20
N ARG A 134 1.34 3.22 7.54
CA ARG A 134 2.23 4.34 7.29
C ARG A 134 2.43 4.59 5.79
N ALA A 135 2.62 3.54 5.00
CA ALA A 135 2.72 3.63 3.55
C ALA A 135 1.43 4.24 2.94
N ASN A 136 0.26 3.73 3.33
CA ASN A 136 -1.01 4.22 2.83
C ASN A 136 -1.31 5.66 3.27
N LEU A 137 -0.99 6.03 4.51
CA LEU A 137 -1.13 7.41 4.98
C LEU A 137 -0.21 8.35 4.19
N GLY A 138 1.06 7.98 4.01
CA GLY A 138 2.02 8.73 3.20
C GLY A 138 1.51 8.98 1.78
N ARG A 139 0.99 7.95 1.13
CA ARG A 139 0.40 8.04 -0.21
C ARG A 139 -0.81 8.97 -0.25
N LYS A 140 -1.76 8.84 0.70
CA LYS A 140 -2.94 9.72 0.75
C LYS A 140 -2.55 11.20 0.97
N LEU A 141 -1.59 11.45 1.85
CA LEU A 141 -1.04 12.79 2.09
C LEU A 141 -0.37 13.35 0.83
N PHE A 142 0.41 12.53 0.11
CA PHE A 142 1.06 12.90 -1.14
C PHE A 142 0.04 13.24 -2.24
N GLU A 143 -0.97 12.39 -2.46
CA GLU A 143 -2.06 12.58 -3.41
C GLU A 143 -2.81 13.89 -3.15
N ARG A 144 -3.02 14.24 -1.87
CA ARG A 144 -3.67 15.48 -1.45
C ARG A 144 -2.77 16.73 -1.57
N GLY A 145 -1.48 16.55 -1.84
CA GLY A 145 -0.50 17.63 -1.90
C GLY A 145 0.06 18.08 -0.55
N ALA A 146 -0.19 17.35 0.53
CA ALA A 146 0.42 17.58 1.85
C ALA A 146 1.83 16.97 1.88
N LEU A 147 2.73 17.55 1.05
CA LEU A 147 4.01 16.94 0.70
C LEU A 147 4.97 16.81 1.89
N GLU A 148 5.01 17.77 2.80
CA GLU A 148 5.88 17.67 3.99
C GLU A 148 5.40 16.58 4.95
N ASP A 149 4.07 16.46 5.14
CA ASP A 149 3.51 15.40 5.97
C ASP A 149 3.75 14.02 5.32
N ALA A 150 3.59 13.91 4.00
CA ALA A 150 3.88 12.70 3.24
C ALA A 150 5.35 12.30 3.37
N ARG A 151 6.27 13.26 3.17
CA ARG A 151 7.71 13.06 3.36
C ARG A 151 8.02 12.52 4.76
N GLU A 152 7.40 13.10 5.81
CA GLU A 152 7.61 12.62 7.18
C GLU A 152 7.16 11.16 7.34
N GLN A 153 5.98 10.80 6.80
CA GLN A 153 5.51 9.40 6.88
C GLN A 153 6.44 8.45 6.13
N TYR A 154 6.87 8.81 4.93
CA TYR A 154 7.77 7.96 4.16
C TYR A 154 9.17 7.87 4.77
N LEU A 155 9.72 8.96 5.31
CA LEU A 155 10.99 8.92 6.05
C LEU A 155 10.90 7.94 7.23
N ARG A 156 9.86 8.05 8.05
CA ARG A 156 9.65 7.11 9.16
C ARG A 156 9.45 5.67 8.67
N LEU A 157 8.81 5.47 7.51
CA LEU A 157 8.64 4.14 6.93
C LEU A 157 10.00 3.53 6.56
N THR A 158 10.92 4.31 5.98
CA THR A 158 12.26 3.82 5.66
C THR A 158 13.11 3.50 6.91
N GLU A 159 12.77 4.06 8.07
CA GLU A 159 13.44 3.80 9.34
C GLU A 159 12.92 2.53 10.03
N VAL A 160 11.57 2.35 10.07
CA VAL A 160 10.93 1.26 10.82
C VAL A 160 10.73 -0.01 9.99
N CYS A 161 10.54 0.12 8.67
CA CYS A 161 10.33 -0.97 7.72
C CYS A 161 11.17 -0.73 6.46
N PRO A 162 12.51 -0.75 6.56
CA PRO A 162 13.39 -0.40 5.45
C PRO A 162 13.33 -1.35 4.26
N GLU A 163 12.69 -2.52 4.42
CA GLU A 163 12.43 -3.50 3.36
C GLU A 163 11.22 -3.14 2.48
N ILE A 164 10.41 -2.16 2.87
CA ILE A 164 9.27 -1.71 2.07
C ILE A 164 9.76 -0.66 1.06
N VAL A 165 9.82 -1.07 -0.21
CA VAL A 165 10.31 -0.20 -1.30
C VAL A 165 9.46 1.05 -1.47
N ASP A 166 8.13 0.97 -1.26
CA ASP A 166 7.20 2.11 -1.39
C ASP A 166 7.57 3.28 -0.45
N GLY A 167 8.20 2.99 0.70
CA GLY A 167 8.71 4.02 1.60
C GLY A 167 9.83 4.84 0.97
N TRP A 168 10.75 4.18 0.27
CA TRP A 168 11.87 4.83 -0.42
C TRP A 168 11.40 5.60 -1.65
N VAL A 169 10.54 4.97 -2.47
CA VAL A 169 9.95 5.61 -3.65
C VAL A 169 9.19 6.87 -3.25
N GLY A 170 8.24 6.75 -2.31
CA GLY A 170 7.45 7.88 -1.87
C GLY A 170 8.28 8.99 -1.20
N LEU A 171 9.37 8.64 -0.49
CA LEU A 171 10.28 9.63 0.09
C LEU A 171 10.99 10.43 -1.00
N VAL A 172 11.56 9.76 -2.00
CA VAL A 172 12.25 10.43 -3.12
C VAL A 172 11.27 11.31 -3.89
N GLU A 173 10.09 10.80 -4.26
CA GLU A 173 9.07 11.56 -4.97
C GLU A 173 8.60 12.79 -4.19
N ALA A 174 8.36 12.65 -2.88
CA ALA A 174 7.97 13.77 -2.02
C ALA A 174 9.07 14.85 -1.96
N LEU A 175 10.33 14.45 -1.83
CA LEU A 175 11.46 15.37 -1.82
C LEU A 175 11.64 16.09 -3.16
N VAL A 176 11.48 15.38 -4.28
CA VAL A 176 11.52 15.98 -5.63
C VAL A 176 10.39 17.01 -5.80
N ARG A 177 9.17 16.66 -5.38
CA ARG A 177 8.02 17.58 -5.43
C ARG A 177 8.19 18.83 -4.52
N LEU A 178 8.97 18.70 -3.46
CA LEU A 178 9.37 19.79 -2.55
C LEU A 178 10.59 20.58 -3.05
N HIS A 179 11.12 20.25 -4.22
CA HIS A 179 12.35 20.82 -4.79
C HIS A 179 13.60 20.62 -3.89
N ARG A 180 13.59 19.58 -3.04
CA ARG A 180 14.72 19.22 -2.17
C ARG A 180 15.58 18.16 -2.85
N PHE A 181 16.19 18.53 -3.93
CA PHE A 181 16.88 17.58 -4.84
C PHE A 181 18.07 16.89 -4.20
N GLU A 182 18.90 17.60 -3.41
CA GLU A 182 20.04 16.98 -2.70
C GLU A 182 19.60 15.90 -1.72
N ASP A 183 18.50 16.14 -0.97
CA ASP A 183 17.94 15.15 -0.07
C ASP A 183 17.33 13.97 -0.83
N ALA A 184 16.69 14.22 -1.97
CA ALA A 184 16.13 13.18 -2.83
C ALA A 184 17.25 12.27 -3.38
N ASP A 185 18.33 12.82 -3.84
CA ASP A 185 19.47 12.08 -4.38
C ASP A 185 20.16 11.25 -3.27
N ALA A 186 20.28 11.80 -2.06
CA ALA A 186 20.76 11.05 -0.89
C ALA A 186 19.83 9.88 -0.50
N ALA A 187 18.52 10.11 -0.53
CA ALA A 187 17.54 9.05 -0.28
C ALA A 187 17.57 7.98 -1.38
N LEU A 188 17.67 8.38 -2.64
CA LEU A 188 17.77 7.47 -3.78
C LEU A 188 19.04 6.62 -3.72
N ALA A 189 20.19 7.21 -3.36
CA ALA A 189 21.44 6.45 -3.20
C ALA A 189 21.27 5.32 -2.17
N ARG A 190 20.67 5.61 -1.02
CA ARG A 190 20.37 4.60 0.01
C ARG A 190 19.37 3.55 -0.47
N ALA A 191 18.37 3.94 -1.27
CA ALA A 191 17.42 3.02 -1.87
C ALA A 191 18.10 2.08 -2.87
N LYS A 192 19.02 2.59 -3.71
CA LYS A 192 19.81 1.80 -4.67
C LYS A 192 20.68 0.75 -3.98
N GLU A 193 21.31 1.07 -2.85
CA GLU A 193 22.10 0.09 -2.07
C GLU A 193 21.25 -1.12 -1.63
N ARG A 194 19.96 -0.92 -1.39
CA ARG A 194 19.05 -1.95 -0.87
C ARG A 194 18.24 -2.65 -1.95
N PHE A 195 17.89 -1.94 -3.01
CA PHE A 195 16.97 -2.37 -4.07
C PHE A 195 17.58 -2.16 -5.46
N ALA A 196 18.86 -2.54 -5.65
CA ALA A 196 19.64 -2.27 -6.85
C ALA A 196 18.96 -2.65 -8.18
N THR A 197 18.13 -3.69 -8.17
CA THR A 197 17.45 -4.20 -9.38
C THR A 197 15.94 -3.92 -9.40
N HIS A 198 15.44 -3.12 -8.46
CA HIS A 198 14.00 -2.88 -8.39
C HIS A 198 13.57 -1.83 -9.44
N PRO A 199 12.59 -2.15 -10.32
CA PRO A 199 12.20 -1.29 -11.43
C PRO A 199 11.83 0.15 -11.02
N ALA A 200 11.10 0.33 -9.91
CA ALA A 200 10.71 1.65 -9.45
C ALA A 200 11.94 2.51 -9.04
N ILE A 201 12.97 1.89 -8.48
CA ILE A 201 14.21 2.61 -8.12
C ILE A 201 15.00 2.99 -9.37
N ALA A 202 15.05 2.12 -10.37
CA ALA A 202 15.70 2.41 -11.66
C ALA A 202 14.99 3.57 -12.39
N VAL A 203 13.66 3.62 -12.37
CA VAL A 203 12.90 4.77 -12.92
C VAL A 203 13.27 6.07 -12.20
N LEU A 204 13.32 6.09 -10.88
CA LEU A 204 13.70 7.28 -10.11
C LEU A 204 15.14 7.71 -10.39
N ASP A 205 16.06 6.77 -10.61
CA ASP A 205 17.45 7.09 -10.99
C ASP A 205 17.52 7.70 -12.39
N ALA A 206 16.76 7.13 -13.33
CA ALA A 206 16.63 7.70 -14.66
C ALA A 206 16.04 9.12 -14.64
N GLU A 207 15.02 9.38 -13.81
CA GLU A 207 14.47 10.73 -13.62
C GLU A 207 15.50 11.70 -13.03
N ARG A 208 16.37 11.25 -12.12
CA ARG A 208 17.52 12.03 -11.63
C ARG A 208 18.49 12.35 -12.77
N LEU A 209 18.89 11.34 -13.55
CA LEU A 209 19.80 11.50 -14.70
C LEU A 209 19.22 12.48 -15.75
N LEU A 210 17.91 12.43 -15.99
CA LEU A 210 17.23 13.38 -16.87
C LEU A 210 17.28 14.82 -16.36
N ARG A 211 17.20 15.05 -15.06
CA ARG A 211 17.39 16.39 -14.47
C ARG A 211 18.82 16.91 -14.63
N GLU A 212 19.80 16.02 -14.64
CA GLU A 212 21.21 16.30 -14.84
C GLU A 212 21.62 16.38 -16.32
N GLU A 213 20.64 16.24 -17.23
CA GLU A 213 20.85 16.21 -18.69
C GLU A 213 21.77 15.06 -19.16
N ALA A 214 21.91 14.01 -18.33
CA ALA A 214 22.63 12.79 -18.65
C ALA A 214 21.76 11.83 -19.49
N TRP A 215 21.38 12.31 -20.68
CA TRP A 215 20.37 11.67 -21.54
C TRP A 215 20.71 10.23 -21.95
N GLY A 216 21.99 9.96 -22.21
CA GLY A 216 22.48 8.64 -22.60
C GLY A 216 22.33 7.65 -21.46
N ASP A 217 22.83 8.02 -20.28
CA ASP A 217 22.79 7.17 -19.09
C ASP A 217 21.34 6.88 -18.66
N ALA A 218 20.46 7.89 -18.74
CA ALA A 218 19.04 7.72 -18.49
C ALA A 218 18.40 6.72 -19.47
N ALA A 219 18.77 6.77 -20.75
CA ALA A 219 18.26 5.83 -21.74
C ALA A 219 18.74 4.39 -21.46
N GLU A 220 20.01 4.20 -21.10
CA GLU A 220 20.58 2.90 -20.74
C GLU A 220 19.87 2.26 -19.51
N GLU A 221 19.53 3.08 -18.50
CA GLU A 221 18.81 2.63 -17.29
C GLU A 221 17.37 2.23 -17.60
N LEU A 222 16.70 2.94 -18.53
CA LEU A 222 15.29 2.73 -18.87
C LEU A 222 15.06 1.59 -19.88
N GLU A 223 16.00 1.32 -20.78
CA GLU A 223 15.81 0.38 -21.90
C GLU A 223 15.44 -1.05 -21.42
N PRO A 224 16.08 -1.64 -20.39
CA PRO A 224 15.67 -2.95 -19.86
C PRO A 224 14.26 -2.97 -19.31
N LEU A 225 13.78 -1.87 -18.72
CA LEU A 225 12.46 -1.75 -18.08
C LEU A 225 11.31 -1.70 -19.10
N THR A 226 11.61 -1.38 -20.37
CA THR A 226 10.60 -1.40 -21.45
C THR A 226 10.04 -2.79 -21.72
N HIS A 227 10.73 -3.84 -21.27
CA HIS A 227 10.36 -5.25 -21.41
C HIS A 227 9.73 -5.84 -20.14
N ASP A 228 9.40 -5.00 -19.15
CA ASP A 228 8.72 -5.46 -17.93
C ASP A 228 7.40 -6.16 -18.29
N SER A 229 7.12 -7.26 -17.60
CA SER A 229 5.88 -8.00 -17.77
C SER A 229 4.63 -7.23 -17.29
N ASP A 230 4.80 -6.28 -16.40
CA ASP A 230 3.74 -5.34 -16.02
C ASP A 230 3.61 -4.23 -17.07
N ARG A 231 2.45 -4.21 -17.70
CA ARG A 231 2.15 -3.30 -18.80
C ARG A 231 2.25 -1.81 -18.41
N GLY A 232 1.86 -1.47 -17.18
CA GLY A 232 1.92 -0.09 -16.70
C GLY A 232 3.36 0.37 -16.46
N ARG A 233 4.20 -0.50 -15.87
CA ARG A 233 5.62 -0.21 -15.68
C ARG A 233 6.37 -0.10 -17.01
N ALA A 234 6.11 -1.00 -17.95
CA ALA A 234 6.67 -0.91 -19.29
C ALA A 234 6.25 0.39 -20.00
N ALA A 235 4.98 0.81 -19.90
CA ALA A 235 4.49 2.07 -20.46
C ALA A 235 5.21 3.28 -19.85
N THR A 236 5.43 3.27 -18.54
CA THR A 236 6.18 4.33 -17.84
C THR A 236 7.63 4.40 -18.31
N ALA A 237 8.31 3.26 -18.42
CA ALA A 237 9.68 3.18 -18.90
C ALA A 237 9.80 3.70 -20.36
N TRP A 238 8.92 3.29 -21.25
CA TRP A 238 8.85 3.81 -22.62
C TRP A 238 8.58 5.32 -22.65
N GLY A 239 7.72 5.84 -21.76
CA GLY A 239 7.44 7.26 -21.62
C GLY A 239 8.71 8.04 -21.28
N TRP A 240 9.43 7.66 -20.25
CA TRP A 240 10.67 8.32 -19.84
C TRP A 240 11.81 8.12 -20.85
N LEU A 241 11.89 6.95 -21.49
CA LEU A 241 12.85 6.71 -22.58
C LEU A 241 12.62 7.66 -23.77
N SER A 242 11.37 8.02 -24.05
CA SER A 242 11.08 9.01 -25.09
C SER A 242 11.65 10.40 -24.75
N VAL A 243 11.61 10.79 -23.48
CA VAL A 243 12.20 12.05 -23.00
C VAL A 243 13.73 12.01 -23.06
N ALA A 244 14.34 10.90 -22.63
CA ALA A 244 15.78 10.70 -22.69
C ALA A 244 16.30 10.82 -24.14
N ARG A 245 15.67 10.12 -25.08
CA ARG A 245 16.03 10.18 -26.51
C ARG A 245 15.79 11.57 -27.12
N LEU A 246 14.70 12.25 -26.71
CA LEU A 246 14.44 13.62 -27.15
C LEU A 246 15.55 14.59 -26.70
N GLY A 247 15.96 14.50 -25.42
CA GLY A 247 17.06 15.30 -24.88
C GLY A 247 18.40 15.01 -25.56
N ALA A 248 18.66 13.76 -25.92
CA ALA A 248 19.83 13.34 -26.69
C ALA A 248 19.79 13.79 -28.19
N GLY A 249 18.68 14.38 -28.64
CA GLY A 249 18.52 14.78 -30.06
C GLY A 249 18.04 13.66 -31.00
N ASP A 250 17.80 12.45 -30.50
CA ASP A 250 17.24 11.35 -31.29
C ASP A 250 15.69 11.49 -31.39
N THR A 251 15.28 12.38 -32.29
CA THR A 251 13.84 12.68 -32.49
C THR A 251 13.06 11.49 -33.05
N GLY A 252 13.70 10.63 -33.85
CA GLY A 252 13.09 9.42 -34.41
C GLY A 252 12.86 8.36 -33.33
N GLY A 253 13.87 8.06 -32.55
CA GLY A 253 13.78 7.14 -31.41
C GLY A 253 12.84 7.65 -30.31
N ALA A 254 12.82 8.96 -30.04
CA ALA A 254 11.91 9.58 -29.08
C ALA A 254 10.43 9.38 -29.50
N ARG A 255 10.11 9.62 -30.79
CA ARG A 255 8.76 9.41 -31.32
C ARG A 255 8.34 7.93 -31.23
N SER A 256 9.22 7.03 -31.61
CA SER A 256 8.97 5.60 -31.54
C SER A 256 8.72 5.12 -30.11
N ALA A 257 9.53 5.59 -29.16
CA ALA A 257 9.37 5.27 -27.75
C ALA A 257 8.03 5.81 -27.17
N ALA A 258 7.68 7.07 -27.50
CA ALA A 258 6.43 7.66 -27.06
C ALA A 258 5.20 6.90 -27.61
N GLN A 259 5.25 6.49 -28.88
CA GLN A 259 4.19 5.67 -29.48
C GLN A 259 4.07 4.29 -28.83
N ALA A 260 5.21 3.65 -28.48
CA ALA A 260 5.22 2.39 -27.75
C ALA A 260 4.59 2.53 -26.35
N ALA A 261 4.89 3.62 -25.64
CA ALA A 261 4.26 3.91 -24.36
C ALA A 261 2.73 4.05 -24.48
N LEU A 262 2.26 4.83 -25.47
CA LEU A 262 0.83 5.06 -25.69
C LEU A 262 0.09 3.81 -26.22
N ALA A 263 0.79 2.89 -26.87
CA ALA A 263 0.21 1.60 -27.26
C ALA A 263 -0.05 0.68 -26.04
N LEU A 264 0.74 0.85 -24.99
CA LEU A 264 0.58 0.14 -23.70
C LEU A 264 -0.42 0.84 -22.79
N ASP A 265 -0.35 2.16 -22.70
CA ASP A 265 -1.24 3.02 -21.92
C ASP A 265 -1.49 4.32 -22.71
N ASP A 266 -2.71 4.44 -23.27
CA ASP A 266 -3.12 5.59 -24.07
C ASP A 266 -3.17 6.90 -23.26
N GLY A 267 -3.25 6.80 -21.94
CA GLY A 267 -3.22 7.90 -20.97
C GLY A 267 -1.83 8.40 -20.60
N GLN A 268 -0.75 7.73 -20.99
CA GLN A 268 0.60 7.95 -20.48
C GLN A 268 1.09 9.40 -20.67
N PRO A 269 1.25 10.19 -19.57
CA PRO A 269 1.43 11.64 -19.67
C PRO A 269 2.81 12.05 -20.22
N VAL A 270 3.86 11.30 -19.86
CA VAL A 270 5.23 11.60 -20.26
C VAL A 270 5.43 11.42 -21.77
N ALA A 271 4.80 10.37 -22.32
CA ALA A 271 4.83 10.12 -23.77
C ALA A 271 4.09 11.22 -24.56
N ARG A 272 2.94 11.68 -24.05
CA ARG A 272 2.22 12.81 -24.65
C ARG A 272 3.06 14.08 -24.64
N TYR A 273 3.67 14.38 -23.50
CA TYR A 273 4.60 15.52 -23.39
C TYR A 273 5.74 15.45 -24.43
N ALA A 274 6.36 14.29 -24.61
CA ALA A 274 7.43 14.11 -25.59
C ALA A 274 6.95 14.36 -27.04
N LEU A 275 5.75 13.84 -27.39
CA LEU A 275 5.17 14.07 -28.72
C LEU A 275 4.81 15.55 -28.96
N GLU A 276 4.23 16.23 -27.96
CA GLU A 276 3.93 17.67 -28.05
C GLU A 276 5.19 18.49 -28.28
N ARG A 277 6.30 18.15 -27.63
CA ARG A 277 7.58 18.81 -27.86
C ARG A 277 8.15 18.54 -29.26
N LEU A 278 8.01 17.32 -29.77
CA LEU A 278 8.45 16.94 -31.10
C LEU A 278 7.61 17.66 -32.19
N ASP A 279 6.32 17.81 -31.99
CA ASP A 279 5.42 18.43 -32.96
C ASP A 279 5.41 19.97 -32.85
N GLY A 280 5.64 20.52 -31.65
CA GLY A 280 5.74 21.96 -31.41
C GLY A 280 7.07 22.57 -31.83
N GLY A 281 8.16 21.80 -31.87
CA GLY A 281 9.47 22.23 -32.37
C GLY A 281 9.57 22.26 -33.89
N ALA A 282 8.54 21.77 -34.59
CA ALA A 282 8.42 21.80 -36.05
C ALA A 282 7.70 23.05 -36.57
N ARG A 283 7.36 24.02 -35.72
CA ARG A 283 6.83 25.35 -36.05
C ARG A 283 7.86 26.43 -35.70
#